data_239526758f0b70625d585b88e50ec57a
#
_entry.id   239526758f0b70625d585b88e50ec57a
#
_cell.length_a   1.000
_cell.length_b   1.000
_cell.length_c   1.000
_cell.angle_alpha   90.00
_cell.angle_beta   90.00
_cell.angle_gamma   90.00
#
_symmetry.space_group_name_H-M   'P 1'
#
loop_
_entity.id
_entity.type
_entity.pdbx_description
1 polymer ?
#
loop_
_entity_poly.entity_id
_entity_poly.type
_entity_poly.pdbx_seq_one_letter_code
_entity_poly.pdbx_strand_id
1 'polypeptide(L)'
;EKSLFGGGKLIKARKGAETLTNKFLDDYIANYGDITRSDYGDLLQRAITGNVDEWKIAAKGAYQALDDKLRVVSGGARVDITDIKKSAQKLLDEAKPTAKLQPDALKIPRTILDQDDFVPFSTANAIRSQFLGVTRSTNELISGQSQRYAATLAKEITETLDDVGKSNLSPSVREAYTKAQKIWKDGSDVFNT
;
A
#
# COMPACT_ATOMS: atom_id res chain seq x y z
N GLU A 1 17.97 -5.19 -27.97
CA GLU A 1 17.05 -6.08 -27.20
C GLU A 1 17.13 -5.72 -25.73
N LYS A 2 16.17 -4.94 -25.25
CA LYS A 2 16.06 -4.58 -23.84
C LYS A 2 15.17 -5.63 -23.15
N SER A 3 15.79 -6.51 -22.38
CA SER A 3 15.14 -7.46 -21.47
C SER A 3 14.25 -6.72 -20.48
N LEU A 4 12.97 -7.03 -20.51
CA LEU A 4 11.93 -6.52 -19.64
C LEU A 4 12.26 -6.78 -18.16
N PHE A 5 12.38 -5.72 -17.38
CA PHE A 5 12.72 -5.67 -15.95
C PHE A 5 11.64 -6.27 -15.02
N GLY A 6 10.80 -7.18 -15.47
CA GLY A 6 9.74 -7.82 -14.68
C GLY A 6 9.97 -9.30 -14.34
N GLY A 7 10.84 -9.99 -15.08
CA GLY A 7 10.95 -11.46 -14.99
C GLY A 7 11.45 -11.99 -13.66
N GLY A 8 12.38 -11.32 -13.00
CA GLY A 8 12.97 -11.79 -11.74
C GLY A 8 12.01 -11.70 -10.54
N LYS A 9 11.16 -10.70 -10.49
CA LYS A 9 10.16 -10.54 -9.40
C LYS A 9 9.01 -11.54 -9.56
N LEU A 10 8.52 -11.72 -10.78
CA LEU A 10 7.49 -12.72 -11.10
C LEU A 10 7.96 -14.15 -10.81
N ILE A 11 9.22 -14.49 -11.14
CA ILE A 11 9.79 -15.81 -10.86
C ILE A 11 9.92 -16.02 -9.34
N LYS A 12 10.28 -14.99 -8.59
CA LYS A 12 10.42 -15.08 -7.12
C LYS A 12 9.08 -15.23 -6.43
N ALA A 13 8.06 -14.46 -6.85
CA ALA A 13 6.69 -14.56 -6.36
C ALA A 13 6.08 -15.93 -6.70
N ARG A 14 6.27 -16.41 -7.93
CA ARG A 14 5.83 -17.74 -8.36
C ARG A 14 6.48 -18.85 -7.56
N LYS A 15 7.80 -18.82 -7.35
CA LYS A 15 8.51 -19.80 -6.52
C LYS A 15 8.06 -19.75 -5.06
N GLY A 16 7.82 -18.57 -4.51
CA GLY A 16 7.28 -18.42 -3.15
C GLY A 16 5.87 -19.01 -3.02
N ALA A 17 5.00 -18.73 -3.97
CA ALA A 17 3.66 -19.31 -4.02
C ALA A 17 3.69 -20.83 -4.22
N GLU A 18 4.52 -21.35 -5.12
CA GLU A 18 4.72 -22.80 -5.34
C GLU A 18 5.21 -23.49 -4.07
N THR A 19 6.17 -22.90 -3.35
CA THR A 19 6.71 -23.49 -2.11
C THR A 19 5.66 -23.54 -1.00
N LEU A 20 4.90 -22.47 -0.81
CA LEU A 20 3.81 -22.43 0.17
C LEU A 20 2.69 -23.40 -0.20
N THR A 21 2.33 -23.47 -1.47
CA THR A 21 1.32 -24.37 -1.99
C THR A 21 1.72 -25.83 -1.81
N ASN A 22 2.95 -26.19 -2.14
CA ASN A 22 3.43 -27.56 -1.99
C ASN A 22 3.49 -27.97 -0.52
N LYS A 23 4.01 -27.10 0.36
CA LYS A 23 4.01 -27.37 1.81
C LYS A 23 2.61 -27.57 2.36
N PHE A 24 1.68 -26.72 1.99
CA PHE A 24 0.27 -26.85 2.42
C PHE A 24 -0.37 -28.13 1.92
N LEU A 25 -0.07 -28.54 0.68
CA LEU A 25 -0.50 -29.82 0.10
C LEU A 25 0.07 -31.01 0.84
N ASP A 26 1.38 -31.01 1.08
CA ASP A 26 2.05 -32.10 1.76
C ASP A 26 1.48 -32.28 3.17
N ASP A 27 1.26 -31.17 3.90
CA ASP A 27 0.65 -31.16 5.24
C ASP A 27 -0.82 -31.63 5.19
N TYR A 28 -1.56 -31.26 4.13
CA TYR A 28 -2.97 -31.68 3.99
C TYR A 28 -3.10 -33.14 3.61
N ILE A 29 -2.33 -33.62 2.62
CA ILE A 29 -2.34 -35.03 2.21
C ILE A 29 -1.93 -35.93 3.37
N ALA A 30 -0.94 -35.50 4.16
CA ALA A 30 -0.50 -36.23 5.35
C ALA A 30 -1.59 -36.37 6.42
N ASN A 31 -2.49 -35.38 6.53
CA ASN A 31 -3.52 -35.37 7.57
C ASN A 31 -4.89 -35.90 7.12
N TYR A 32 -5.23 -35.78 5.84
CA TYR A 32 -6.61 -35.99 5.35
C TYR A 32 -6.74 -36.94 4.15
N GLY A 33 -5.62 -37.46 3.60
CA GLY A 33 -5.66 -38.38 2.47
C GLY A 33 -5.84 -37.73 1.10
N ASP A 34 -6.14 -38.54 0.08
CA ASP A 34 -6.31 -38.07 -1.31
C ASP A 34 -7.45 -37.07 -1.50
N ILE A 35 -7.14 -35.97 -2.19
CA ILE A 35 -8.08 -34.89 -2.51
C ILE A 35 -8.41 -34.85 -4.00
N THR A 36 -9.65 -34.47 -4.34
CA THR A 36 -10.02 -34.26 -5.73
C THR A 36 -9.42 -32.96 -6.29
N ARG A 37 -9.36 -32.85 -7.62
CA ARG A 37 -8.85 -31.63 -8.30
C ARG A 37 -9.66 -30.37 -7.96
N SER A 38 -10.94 -30.52 -7.66
CA SER A 38 -11.85 -29.43 -7.23
C SER A 38 -11.52 -28.99 -5.82
N ASP A 39 -11.40 -29.95 -4.90
CA ASP A 39 -11.05 -29.67 -3.50
C ASP A 39 -9.69 -28.99 -3.38
N TYR A 40 -8.75 -29.38 -4.26
CA TYR A 40 -7.44 -28.75 -4.34
C TYR A 40 -7.53 -27.26 -4.70
N GLY A 41 -8.36 -26.90 -5.70
CA GLY A 41 -8.58 -25.51 -6.09
C GLY A 41 -9.14 -24.67 -4.94
N ASP A 42 -10.14 -25.20 -4.25
CA ASP A 42 -10.79 -24.53 -3.11
C ASP A 42 -9.82 -24.36 -1.92
N LEU A 43 -9.01 -25.38 -1.64
CA LEU A 43 -7.99 -25.31 -0.59
C LEU A 43 -6.89 -24.29 -0.90
N LEU A 44 -6.43 -24.26 -2.14
CA LEU A 44 -5.45 -23.30 -2.60
C LEU A 44 -5.98 -21.88 -2.49
N GLN A 45 -7.22 -21.65 -2.92
CA GLN A 45 -7.86 -20.33 -2.81
C GLN A 45 -8.00 -19.90 -1.36
N ARG A 46 -8.42 -20.80 -0.45
CA ARG A 46 -8.50 -20.52 1.00
C ARG A 46 -7.15 -20.22 1.62
N ALA A 47 -6.11 -20.98 1.26
CA ALA A 47 -4.75 -20.75 1.76
C ALA A 47 -4.19 -19.39 1.29
N ILE A 48 -4.38 -19.02 0.03
CA ILE A 48 -3.96 -17.73 -0.50
C ILE A 48 -4.73 -16.60 0.18
N THR A 49 -6.05 -16.72 0.28
CA THR A 49 -6.90 -15.70 0.91
C THR A 49 -6.56 -15.54 2.39
N GLY A 50 -6.39 -16.65 3.13
CA GLY A 50 -6.00 -16.64 4.53
C GLY A 50 -4.66 -15.93 4.77
N ASN A 51 -3.65 -16.25 3.96
CA ASN A 51 -2.33 -15.60 4.06
C ASN A 51 -2.38 -14.09 3.74
N VAL A 52 -3.19 -13.68 2.77
CA VAL A 52 -3.42 -12.25 2.46
C VAL A 52 -4.07 -11.54 3.62
N ASP A 53 -5.07 -12.15 4.26
CA ASP A 53 -5.79 -11.55 5.38
C ASP A 53 -4.89 -11.48 6.63
N GLU A 54 -4.12 -12.50 6.92
CA GLU A 54 -3.11 -12.50 7.99
C GLU A 54 -2.06 -11.39 7.78
N TRP A 55 -1.56 -11.25 6.56
CA TRP A 55 -0.65 -10.15 6.23
C TRP A 55 -1.31 -8.78 6.44
N LYS A 56 -2.53 -8.57 5.98
CA LYS A 56 -3.26 -7.31 6.18
C LYS A 56 -3.46 -6.99 7.66
N ILE A 57 -3.79 -7.99 8.47
CA ILE A 57 -3.94 -7.85 9.92
C ILE A 57 -2.59 -7.49 10.55
N ALA A 58 -1.51 -8.18 10.20
CA ALA A 58 -0.17 -7.89 10.70
C ALA A 58 0.32 -6.49 10.31
N ALA A 59 0.10 -6.09 9.06
CA ALA A 59 0.44 -4.75 8.58
C ALA A 59 -0.37 -3.67 9.32
N LYS A 60 -1.69 -3.86 9.46
CA LYS A 60 -2.55 -2.95 10.22
C LYS A 60 -2.10 -2.83 11.68
N GLY A 61 -1.80 -3.95 12.35
CA GLY A 61 -1.32 -3.96 13.72
C GLY A 61 0.03 -3.26 13.88
N ALA A 62 0.94 -3.43 12.93
CA ALA A 62 2.24 -2.75 12.96
C ALA A 62 2.11 -1.22 12.79
N TYR A 63 1.22 -0.75 11.90
CA TYR A 63 0.94 0.69 11.75
C TYR A 63 0.20 1.24 12.97
N GLN A 64 -0.68 0.48 13.59
CA GLN A 64 -1.38 0.88 14.80
C GLN A 64 -0.41 1.03 15.99
N ALA A 65 0.51 0.08 16.16
CA ALA A 65 1.58 0.18 17.15
C ALA A 65 2.52 1.38 16.92
N LEU A 66 2.74 1.74 15.65
CA LEU A 66 3.47 2.96 15.28
C LEU A 66 2.69 4.21 15.70
N ASP A 67 1.40 4.29 15.40
CA ASP A 67 0.55 5.43 15.77
C ASP A 67 0.48 5.60 17.30
N ASP A 68 0.36 4.52 18.05
CA ASP A 68 0.36 4.55 19.50
C ASP A 68 1.68 5.12 20.07
N LYS A 69 2.82 4.69 19.52
CA LYS A 69 4.14 5.23 19.90
C LYS A 69 4.27 6.71 19.52
N LEU A 70 3.78 7.12 18.37
CA LEU A 70 3.80 8.52 17.94
C LEU A 70 2.97 9.42 18.86
N ARG A 71 1.82 8.94 19.37
CA ARG A 71 0.98 9.68 20.31
C ARG A 71 1.68 9.92 21.65
N VAL A 72 2.46 8.95 22.12
CA VAL A 72 3.17 9.03 23.42
C VAL A 72 4.36 10.00 23.36
N VAL A 73 5.07 10.07 22.24
CA VAL A 73 6.39 10.76 22.14
C VAL A 73 6.30 12.26 21.89
N SER A 74 5.19 12.78 21.30
CA SER A 74 5.21 14.19 20.89
C SER A 74 3.85 14.87 20.67
N GLY A 75 2.79 14.39 21.28
CA GLY A 75 1.46 14.92 20.92
C GLY A 75 1.05 14.61 19.47
N GLY A 76 1.70 13.62 18.87
CA GLY A 76 1.55 13.19 17.49
C GLY A 76 2.59 13.83 16.57
N ALA A 77 3.44 13.03 15.91
CA ALA A 77 4.30 13.57 14.87
C ALA A 77 3.43 14.17 13.76
N ARG A 78 3.62 15.44 13.48
CA ARG A 78 2.95 16.14 12.40
C ARG A 78 3.83 16.10 11.15
N VAL A 79 3.20 15.84 10.04
CA VAL A 79 3.83 15.79 8.72
C VAL A 79 3.47 17.10 8.01
N ASP A 80 4.49 17.82 7.57
CA ASP A 80 4.31 18.99 6.70
C ASP A 80 3.98 18.51 5.29
N ILE A 81 2.79 18.83 4.81
CA ILE A 81 2.31 18.49 3.46
C ILE A 81 2.20 19.71 2.54
N THR A 82 2.82 20.84 2.91
CA THR A 82 2.73 22.09 2.14
C THR A 82 3.19 21.90 0.69
N ASP A 83 4.29 21.17 0.46
CA ASP A 83 4.78 20.94 -0.90
C ASP A 83 3.89 19.95 -1.67
N ILE A 84 3.31 18.97 -0.99
CA ILE A 84 2.32 18.04 -1.58
C ILE A 84 1.05 18.83 -1.99
N LYS A 85 0.63 19.82 -1.20
CA LYS A 85 -0.49 20.71 -1.57
C LYS A 85 -0.17 21.55 -2.81
N LYS A 86 1.06 22.04 -2.97
CA LYS A 86 1.48 22.74 -4.19
C LYS A 86 1.40 21.81 -5.41
N SER A 87 1.86 20.58 -5.28
CA SER A 87 1.73 19.57 -6.34
C SER A 87 0.27 19.26 -6.65
N ALA A 88 -0.56 19.08 -5.62
CA ALA A 88 -2.00 18.87 -5.79
C ALA A 88 -2.68 20.06 -6.52
N GLN A 89 -2.32 21.29 -6.18
CA GLN A 89 -2.82 22.48 -6.86
C GLN A 89 -2.41 22.50 -8.34
N LYS A 90 -1.15 22.17 -8.63
CA LYS A 90 -0.66 22.07 -10.01
C LYS A 90 -1.43 21.04 -10.82
N LEU A 91 -1.66 19.85 -10.25
CA LEU A 91 -2.47 18.80 -10.91
C LEU A 91 -3.91 19.25 -11.15
N LEU A 92 -4.49 20.01 -10.21
CA LEU A 92 -5.82 20.58 -10.36
C LEU A 92 -5.86 21.63 -11.49
N ASP A 93 -4.84 22.48 -11.59
CA ASP A 93 -4.73 23.49 -12.64
C ASP A 93 -4.53 22.87 -14.01
N GLU A 94 -3.74 21.82 -14.13
CA GLU A 94 -3.55 21.02 -15.34
C GLU A 94 -4.87 20.35 -15.79
N ALA A 95 -5.72 19.96 -14.83
CA ALA A 95 -6.98 19.30 -15.13
C ALA A 95 -8.12 20.27 -15.54
N LYS A 96 -8.00 21.57 -15.31
CA LYS A 96 -9.06 22.55 -15.60
C LYS A 96 -9.67 22.45 -16.99
N PRO A 97 -8.87 22.26 -18.09
CA PRO A 97 -9.43 22.15 -19.44
C PRO A 97 -10.32 20.92 -19.64
N THR A 98 -10.07 19.85 -18.91
CA THR A 98 -10.76 18.54 -19.01
C THR A 98 -11.70 18.27 -17.83
N ALA A 99 -11.84 19.21 -16.91
CA ALA A 99 -12.57 19.04 -15.67
C ALA A 99 -14.04 18.59 -15.85
N LYS A 100 -14.70 19.04 -16.91
CA LYS A 100 -16.08 18.64 -17.24
C LYS A 100 -16.17 17.19 -17.72
N LEU A 101 -15.10 16.66 -18.30
CA LEU A 101 -15.07 15.31 -18.88
C LEU A 101 -14.69 14.23 -17.84
N GLN A 102 -13.94 14.63 -16.81
CA GLN A 102 -13.42 13.71 -15.80
C GLN A 102 -13.50 14.31 -14.38
N PRO A 103 -14.70 14.54 -13.86
CA PRO A 103 -14.89 15.20 -12.55
C PRO A 103 -14.31 14.39 -11.39
N ASP A 104 -14.24 13.05 -11.52
CA ASP A 104 -13.69 12.17 -10.49
C ASP A 104 -12.18 12.31 -10.33
N ALA A 105 -11.45 12.64 -11.41
CA ALA A 105 -10.02 12.89 -11.31
C ALA A 105 -9.68 14.08 -10.42
N LEU A 106 -10.57 15.06 -10.32
CA LEU A 106 -10.38 16.24 -9.48
C LEU A 106 -10.54 15.96 -7.98
N LYS A 107 -11.20 14.87 -7.60
CA LYS A 107 -11.38 14.48 -6.19
C LYS A 107 -10.02 14.17 -5.54
N ILE A 108 -9.09 13.56 -6.29
CA ILE A 108 -7.79 13.14 -5.78
C ILE A 108 -6.96 14.34 -5.27
N PRO A 109 -6.63 15.36 -6.09
CA PRO A 109 -5.89 16.52 -5.59
C PRO A 109 -6.67 17.33 -4.54
N ARG A 110 -8.01 17.42 -4.63
CA ARG A 110 -8.82 18.10 -3.62
C ARG A 110 -8.71 17.45 -2.25
N THR A 111 -8.65 16.14 -2.15
CA THR A 111 -8.45 15.44 -0.87
C THR A 111 -7.20 15.93 -0.13
N ILE A 112 -6.14 16.31 -0.83
CA ILE A 112 -4.95 16.91 -0.24
C ILE A 112 -5.16 18.39 0.11
N LEU A 113 -5.76 19.15 -0.79
CA LEU A 113 -5.96 20.58 -0.59
C LEU A 113 -6.89 20.90 0.60
N ASP A 114 -7.83 19.98 0.88
CA ASP A 114 -8.77 20.09 2.00
C ASP A 114 -8.14 19.76 3.38
N GLN A 115 -6.87 19.29 3.41
CA GLN A 115 -6.17 19.04 4.65
C GLN A 115 -5.50 20.32 5.18
N ASP A 116 -5.20 20.34 6.49
CA ASP A 116 -4.28 21.33 7.07
C ASP A 116 -2.86 21.15 6.49
N ASP A 117 -2.01 22.20 6.60
CA ASP A 117 -0.61 22.14 6.14
C ASP A 117 0.22 21.14 6.96
N PHE A 118 -0.17 20.93 8.22
CA PHE A 118 0.44 19.97 9.12
C PHE A 118 -0.60 18.94 9.56
N VAL A 119 -0.47 17.70 9.09
CA VAL A 119 -1.38 16.60 9.43
C VAL A 119 -0.71 15.58 10.35
N PRO A 120 -1.49 14.84 11.17
CA PRO A 120 -0.97 13.68 11.90
C PRO A 120 -0.35 12.65 10.93
N PHE A 121 0.71 11.95 11.36
CA PHE A 121 1.36 10.90 10.57
C PHE A 121 0.36 9.82 10.12
N SER A 122 -0.56 9.41 11.00
CA SER A 122 -1.62 8.45 10.69
C SER A 122 -2.54 8.93 9.58
N THR A 123 -2.89 10.22 9.56
CA THR A 123 -3.72 10.81 8.51
C THR A 123 -2.98 10.80 7.17
N ALA A 124 -1.72 11.24 7.12
CA ALA A 124 -0.91 11.19 5.90
C ALA A 124 -0.78 9.76 5.37
N ASN A 125 -0.54 8.78 6.26
CA ASN A 125 -0.44 7.37 5.89
C ASN A 125 -1.78 6.80 5.39
N ALA A 126 -2.92 7.20 5.98
CA ALA A 126 -4.25 6.79 5.52
C ALA A 126 -4.54 7.33 4.11
N ILE A 127 -4.25 8.61 3.84
CA ILE A 127 -4.40 9.22 2.51
C ILE A 127 -3.50 8.50 1.49
N ARG A 128 -2.24 8.23 1.84
CA ARG A 128 -1.33 7.45 1.00
C ARG A 128 -1.93 6.09 0.63
N SER A 129 -2.44 5.37 1.62
CA SER A 129 -3.03 4.04 1.40
C SER A 129 -4.26 4.10 0.49
N GLN A 130 -5.10 5.11 0.66
CA GLN A 130 -6.25 5.36 -0.21
C GLN A 130 -5.80 5.61 -1.66
N PHE A 131 -4.80 6.46 -1.87
CA PHE A 131 -4.29 6.76 -3.21
C PHE A 131 -3.62 5.55 -3.86
N LEU A 132 -2.87 4.75 -3.11
CA LEU A 132 -2.33 3.47 -3.61
C LEU A 132 -3.45 2.49 -3.99
N GLY A 133 -4.58 2.49 -3.28
CA GLY A 133 -5.77 1.74 -3.66
C GLY A 133 -6.34 2.18 -5.01
N VAL A 134 -6.40 3.50 -5.26
CA VAL A 134 -6.84 4.05 -6.55
C VAL A 134 -5.89 3.64 -7.69
N THR A 135 -4.58 3.71 -7.47
CA THR A 135 -3.58 3.36 -8.51
C THR A 135 -3.63 1.90 -8.93
N ARG A 136 -4.07 1.02 -8.04
CA ARG A 136 -4.13 -0.44 -8.26
C ARG A 136 -5.52 -0.92 -8.69
N SER A 137 -6.49 0.00 -8.74
CA SER A 137 -7.85 -0.36 -9.11
C SER A 137 -7.94 -0.79 -10.57
N THR A 138 -8.54 -1.95 -10.80
CA THR A 138 -8.92 -2.45 -12.12
C THR A 138 -10.34 -2.03 -12.51
N ASN A 139 -10.98 -1.19 -11.68
CA ASN A 139 -12.32 -0.71 -11.95
C ASN A 139 -12.30 0.28 -13.14
N GLU A 140 -12.97 -0.06 -14.22
CA GLU A 140 -13.08 0.74 -15.44
C GLU A 140 -13.71 2.14 -15.20
N LEU A 141 -14.45 2.32 -14.11
CA LEU A 141 -15.03 3.61 -13.72
C LEU A 141 -13.97 4.60 -13.20
N ILE A 142 -12.77 4.11 -12.83
CA ILE A 142 -11.67 4.96 -12.38
C ILE A 142 -10.85 5.36 -13.62
N SER A 143 -10.87 6.66 -13.94
CA SER A 143 -10.12 7.16 -15.09
C SER A 143 -8.60 6.97 -14.92
N GLY A 144 -7.89 6.73 -16.02
CA GLY A 144 -6.42 6.67 -16.00
C GLY A 144 -5.77 7.97 -15.47
N GLN A 145 -6.45 9.10 -15.59
CA GLN A 145 -6.02 10.38 -15.02
C GLN A 145 -6.13 10.37 -13.49
N SER A 146 -7.21 9.81 -12.93
CA SER A 146 -7.34 9.60 -11.47
C SER A 146 -6.21 8.74 -10.92
N GLN A 147 -5.90 7.64 -11.62
CA GLN A 147 -4.80 6.74 -11.24
C GLN A 147 -3.44 7.45 -11.29
N ARG A 148 -3.19 8.26 -12.34
CA ARG A 148 -1.94 9.04 -12.46
C ARG A 148 -1.81 10.07 -11.35
N TYR A 149 -2.86 10.80 -11.01
CA TYR A 149 -2.84 11.79 -9.93
C TYR A 149 -2.63 11.12 -8.58
N ALA A 150 -3.35 10.02 -8.33
CA ALA A 150 -3.17 9.23 -7.11
C ALA A 150 -1.75 8.69 -6.99
N ALA A 151 -1.15 8.19 -8.08
CA ALA A 151 0.22 7.67 -8.08
C ALA A 151 1.24 8.77 -7.75
N THR A 152 1.11 9.96 -8.35
CA THR A 152 1.99 11.09 -8.10
C THR A 152 1.94 11.51 -6.63
N LEU A 153 0.75 11.77 -6.11
CA LEU A 153 0.57 12.23 -4.72
C LEU A 153 0.92 11.15 -3.70
N ALA A 154 0.61 9.87 -3.97
CA ALA A 154 1.02 8.76 -3.11
C ALA A 154 2.54 8.63 -3.00
N LYS A 155 3.27 8.86 -4.10
CA LYS A 155 4.72 8.85 -4.11
C LYS A 155 5.28 9.99 -3.24
N GLU A 156 4.81 11.21 -3.42
CA GLU A 156 5.26 12.37 -2.64
C GLU A 156 4.97 12.21 -1.14
N ILE A 157 3.77 11.71 -0.79
CA ILE A 157 3.44 11.39 0.61
C ILE A 157 4.37 10.32 1.16
N THR A 158 4.70 9.29 0.37
CA THR A 158 5.63 8.23 0.80
C THR A 158 7.02 8.80 1.10
N GLU A 159 7.55 9.64 0.21
CA GLU A 159 8.85 10.29 0.38
C GLU A 159 8.86 11.17 1.64
N THR A 160 7.82 11.98 1.85
CA THR A 160 7.67 12.83 3.03
C THR A 160 7.56 12.01 4.33
N LEU A 161 6.78 10.92 4.33
CA LEU A 161 6.69 10.03 5.48
C LEU A 161 8.02 9.32 5.79
N ASP A 162 8.76 8.92 4.76
CA ASP A 162 10.09 8.31 4.90
C ASP A 162 11.10 9.31 5.50
N ASP A 163 11.06 10.55 5.08
CA ASP A 163 11.94 11.60 5.60
C ASP A 163 11.62 11.92 7.07
N VAL A 164 10.35 12.04 7.43
CA VAL A 164 9.91 12.19 8.82
C VAL A 164 10.32 10.96 9.63
N GLY A 165 10.13 9.76 9.09
CA GLY A 165 10.50 8.50 9.74
C GLY A 165 11.99 8.36 10.00
N LYS A 166 12.85 8.92 9.15
CA LYS A 166 14.30 8.82 9.25
C LYS A 166 14.93 9.90 10.11
N SER A 167 14.40 11.13 10.06
CA SER A 167 15.09 12.31 10.61
C SER A 167 14.56 12.78 11.95
N ASN A 168 13.28 12.67 12.24
CA ASN A 168 12.64 13.39 13.36
C ASN A 168 12.08 12.50 14.46
N LEU A 169 12.24 11.17 14.38
CA LEU A 169 11.64 10.24 15.32
C LEU A 169 12.64 9.68 16.33
N SER A 170 12.18 9.45 17.55
CA SER A 170 12.95 8.71 18.55
C SER A 170 13.35 7.32 18.02
N PRO A 171 14.45 6.71 18.52
CA PRO A 171 14.90 5.40 18.05
C PRO A 171 13.80 4.34 18.08
N SER A 172 12.95 4.34 19.11
CA SER A 172 11.85 3.38 19.27
C SER A 172 10.72 3.56 18.23
N VAL A 173 10.46 4.79 17.80
CA VAL A 173 9.47 5.10 16.76
C VAL A 173 10.04 4.77 15.38
N ARG A 174 11.32 5.05 15.15
CA ARG A 174 12.02 4.68 13.91
C ARG A 174 12.03 3.17 13.69
N GLU A 175 12.28 2.41 14.75
CA GLU A 175 12.24 0.94 14.69
C GLU A 175 10.83 0.44 14.35
N ALA A 176 9.78 0.99 14.99
CA ALA A 176 8.39 0.63 14.70
C ALA A 176 8.00 1.00 13.27
N TYR A 177 8.44 2.16 12.75
CA TYR A 177 8.24 2.57 11.37
C TYR A 177 8.90 1.61 10.39
N THR A 178 10.18 1.30 10.61
CA THR A 178 10.93 0.35 9.76
C THR A 178 10.28 -1.03 9.76
N LYS A 179 9.80 -1.50 10.92
CA LYS A 179 9.08 -2.77 11.02
C LYS A 179 7.77 -2.76 10.24
N ALA A 180 6.97 -1.71 10.38
CA ALA A 180 5.70 -1.57 9.66
C ALA A 180 5.92 -1.52 8.14
N GLN A 181 6.90 -0.75 7.68
CA GLN A 181 7.29 -0.67 6.27
C GLN A 181 7.75 -2.03 5.72
N LYS A 182 8.54 -2.77 6.49
CA LYS A 182 9.03 -4.09 6.09
C LYS A 182 7.87 -5.08 5.94
N ILE A 183 6.98 -5.17 6.93
CA ILE A 183 5.81 -6.06 6.87
C ILE A 183 4.95 -5.73 5.64
N TRP A 184 4.71 -4.43 5.40
CA TRP A 184 3.94 -4.00 4.23
C TRP A 184 4.62 -4.36 2.92
N LYS A 185 5.92 -4.08 2.80
CA LYS A 185 6.71 -4.35 1.60
C LYS A 185 6.77 -5.85 1.30
N ASP A 186 7.12 -6.66 2.30
CA ASP A 186 7.26 -8.12 2.14
C ASP A 186 5.94 -8.73 1.66
N GLY A 187 4.79 -8.32 2.25
CA GLY A 187 3.48 -8.79 1.80
C GLY A 187 3.07 -8.24 0.43
N SER A 188 3.34 -6.95 0.15
CA SER A 188 2.99 -6.39 -1.15
C SER A 188 3.82 -6.97 -2.29
N ASP A 189 5.06 -7.37 -2.04
CA ASP A 189 5.91 -8.05 -3.03
C ASP A 189 5.43 -9.49 -3.30
N VAL A 190 4.70 -10.11 -2.37
CA VAL A 190 4.16 -11.47 -2.51
C VAL A 190 2.74 -11.47 -3.09
N PHE A 191 1.88 -10.56 -2.63
CA PHE A 191 0.42 -10.63 -2.87
C PHE A 191 -0.12 -9.60 -3.88
N ASN A 192 0.67 -8.61 -4.31
CA ASN A 192 0.24 -7.57 -5.27
C ASN A 192 0.99 -7.67 -6.62
N THR A 193 1.19 -8.88 -7.12
CA THR A 193 1.73 -9.14 -8.47
C THR A 193 0.61 -9.25 -9.50
#